data_af01ec7c508f1cc185b61e9e64f3e28f
#
_entry.id   af01ec7c508f1cc185b61e9e64f3e28f
#
_cell.length_a   1.000
_cell.length_b   1.000
_cell.length_c   1.000
_cell.angle_alpha   90.00
_cell.angle_beta   90.00
_cell.angle_gamma   90.00
#
_symmetry.space_group_name_H-M   'P 1'
#
loop_
_entity.id
_entity.type
_entity.pdbx_description
1 polymer ?
#
loop_
_entity_poly.entity_id
_entity_poly.type
_entity_poly.pdbx_seq_one_letter_code
_entity_poly.pdbx_strand_id
1 'polypeptide(L)'
;MRFVAHLVGLAAASSVAWASPLMAAEDKAAVEVSRSATLPLVAGGTVRVDKTWGDVSVEAWDNPTVEVMLTATSKRAYTPAEADEARARLARFDFDAKAASPGEVAVTGVSPNASLLRPFGGKSGVSVRYAIKVPRTSSLVLRHDVGDVAVAGVQGDVDVANDTGEIRLKLPMGPGVAVETSSRIGDVELGEELRGKGTFKRRALVGHRFSYQPAAPERHIKAHVGIGGITIS
;
A
#
# COMPACT_ATOMS: atom_id res chain seq x y z
N MET A 1 -56.55 45.15 74.56
CA MET A 1 -56.52 44.51 73.26
C MET A 1 -55.08 44.33 72.84
N ARG A 2 -54.57 43.15 72.88
CA ARG A 2 -53.17 42.84 72.50
C ARG A 2 -53.17 42.09 71.20
N PHE A 3 -52.54 42.67 70.15
CA PHE A 3 -52.31 42.01 68.87
C PHE A 3 -50.97 41.29 68.97
N VAL A 4 -51.00 40.00 68.73
CA VAL A 4 -49.78 39.15 68.62
C VAL A 4 -49.46 39.03 67.12
N ALA A 5 -48.32 39.54 66.67
CA ALA A 5 -47.82 39.38 65.33
C ALA A 5 -47.00 38.07 65.24
N HIS A 6 -47.41 37.16 64.36
CA HIS A 6 -46.67 35.96 64.02
C HIS A 6 -45.65 36.24 62.93
N LEU A 7 -44.40 36.06 63.27
CA LEU A 7 -43.29 36.14 62.32
C LEU A 7 -43.14 34.74 61.66
N VAL A 8 -43.39 34.65 60.34
CA VAL A 8 -43.13 33.45 59.56
C VAL A 8 -41.73 33.56 58.98
N GLY A 9 -40.80 32.77 59.48
CA GLY A 9 -39.45 32.67 58.95
C GLY A 9 -39.40 31.83 57.68
N LEU A 10 -38.98 32.39 56.58
CA LEU A 10 -38.74 31.73 55.31
C LEU A 10 -37.31 31.20 55.30
N ALA A 11 -37.11 29.88 55.43
CA ALA A 11 -35.82 29.25 55.27
C ALA A 11 -35.56 28.98 53.79
N ALA A 12 -34.61 29.75 53.20
CA ALA A 12 -34.13 29.51 51.85
C ALA A 12 -33.10 28.38 51.86
N ALA A 13 -33.49 27.22 51.35
CA ALA A 13 -32.58 26.11 51.10
C ALA A 13 -31.78 26.34 49.80
N SER A 14 -30.53 26.75 49.93
CA SER A 14 -29.59 26.86 48.79
C SER A 14 -29.12 25.46 48.36
N SER A 15 -29.69 24.94 47.29
CA SER A 15 -29.20 23.71 46.63
C SER A 15 -27.93 24.02 45.84
N VAL A 16 -26.77 23.65 46.33
CA VAL A 16 -25.51 23.66 45.57
C VAL A 16 -25.59 22.49 44.59
N ALA A 17 -25.88 22.77 43.33
CA ALA A 17 -25.75 21.80 42.25
C ALA A 17 -24.25 21.56 41.96
N TRP A 18 -23.78 20.40 42.34
CA TRP A 18 -22.48 19.92 41.92
C TRP A 18 -22.54 19.57 40.45
N ALA A 19 -22.11 20.45 39.58
CA ALA A 19 -21.89 20.15 38.18
C ALA A 19 -20.67 19.21 38.10
N SER A 20 -20.93 17.91 37.98
CA SER A 20 -19.90 16.96 37.60
C SER A 20 -19.37 17.37 36.23
N PRO A 21 -18.06 17.58 36.05
CA PRO A 21 -17.54 17.80 34.71
C PRO A 21 -17.81 16.52 33.90
N LEU A 22 -18.64 16.63 32.87
CA LEU A 22 -18.75 15.61 31.83
C LEU A 22 -17.37 15.49 31.21
N MET A 23 -16.60 14.47 31.61
CA MET A 23 -15.36 14.08 30.92
C MET A 23 -15.79 13.69 29.53
N ALA A 24 -15.63 14.61 28.57
CA ALA A 24 -15.76 14.29 27.17
C ALA A 24 -14.79 13.15 26.89
N ALA A 25 -15.29 11.99 26.50
CA ALA A 25 -14.44 10.90 26.05
C ALA A 25 -13.64 11.45 24.88
N GLU A 26 -12.31 11.54 25.03
CA GLU A 26 -11.44 11.97 23.92
C GLU A 26 -11.60 10.95 22.78
N ASP A 27 -12.17 11.37 21.66
CA ASP A 27 -12.35 10.53 20.50
C ASP A 27 -10.99 10.13 19.94
N LYS A 28 -10.69 8.83 20.04
CA LYS A 28 -9.47 8.26 19.47
C LYS A 28 -9.68 7.97 17.99
N ALA A 29 -8.72 8.35 17.17
CA ALA A 29 -8.72 8.12 15.73
C ALA A 29 -7.40 7.50 15.24
N ALA A 30 -7.47 6.78 14.12
CA ALA A 30 -6.27 6.35 13.44
C ALA A 30 -5.55 7.58 12.87
N VAL A 31 -4.22 7.55 12.94
CA VAL A 31 -3.37 8.61 12.39
C VAL A 31 -2.89 8.18 11.01
N GLU A 32 -2.95 9.10 10.06
CA GLU A 32 -2.52 8.90 8.69
C GLU A 32 -1.57 10.00 8.24
N VAL A 33 -0.59 9.61 7.42
CA VAL A 33 0.33 10.52 6.74
C VAL A 33 0.43 10.08 5.29
N SER A 34 0.30 11.04 4.36
CA SER A 34 0.44 10.80 2.93
C SER A 34 1.54 11.67 2.34
N ARG A 35 2.21 11.13 1.32
CA ARG A 35 3.20 11.82 0.50
C ARG A 35 2.96 11.51 -0.96
N SER A 36 3.21 12.48 -1.83
CA SER A 36 3.06 12.29 -3.27
C SER A 36 4.18 12.96 -4.05
N ALA A 37 4.48 12.40 -5.20
CA ALA A 37 5.38 12.99 -6.20
C ALA A 37 4.86 12.70 -7.60
N THR A 38 5.10 13.62 -8.53
CA THR A 38 4.75 13.45 -9.95
C THR A 38 5.98 13.78 -10.79
N LEU A 39 6.35 12.87 -11.70
CA LEU A 39 7.51 13.02 -12.57
C LEU A 39 7.11 12.75 -14.03
N PRO A 40 7.63 13.51 -15.00
CA PRO A 40 7.41 13.23 -16.41
C PRO A 40 8.12 11.94 -16.82
N LEU A 41 7.51 11.17 -17.70
CA LEU A 41 8.12 10.00 -18.33
C LEU A 41 7.77 9.98 -19.81
N VAL A 42 8.77 9.81 -20.65
CA VAL A 42 8.56 9.67 -22.11
C VAL A 42 7.81 8.38 -22.43
N ALA A 43 7.07 8.37 -23.52
CA ALA A 43 6.35 7.18 -23.99
C ALA A 43 7.32 5.99 -24.15
N GLY A 44 6.92 4.81 -23.67
CA GLY A 44 7.76 3.61 -23.67
C GLY A 44 8.89 3.60 -22.63
N GLY A 45 8.98 4.63 -21.80
CA GLY A 45 9.97 4.67 -20.72
C GLY A 45 9.75 3.61 -19.65
N THR A 46 10.72 3.48 -18.75
CA THR A 46 10.72 2.46 -17.68
C THR A 46 10.45 3.08 -16.31
N VAL A 47 9.56 2.47 -15.55
CA VAL A 47 9.37 2.77 -14.13
C VAL A 47 10.03 1.67 -13.30
N ARG A 48 11.00 2.04 -12.50
CA ARG A 48 11.68 1.14 -11.54
C ARG A 48 11.23 1.45 -10.13
N VAL A 49 10.75 0.43 -9.43
CA VAL A 49 10.32 0.52 -8.03
C VAL A 49 11.12 -0.48 -7.20
N ASP A 50 11.83 -0.01 -6.19
CA ASP A 50 12.73 -0.83 -5.40
C ASP A 50 12.52 -0.62 -3.89
N LYS A 51 12.80 -1.67 -3.10
CA LYS A 51 12.84 -1.63 -1.62
C LYS A 51 11.55 -1.13 -0.96
N THR A 52 10.40 -1.48 -1.52
CA THR A 52 9.11 -1.11 -0.93
C THR A 52 8.68 -2.11 0.14
N TRP A 53 7.99 -1.61 1.17
CA TRP A 53 7.39 -2.40 2.24
C TRP A 53 5.95 -1.95 2.48
N GLY A 54 5.01 -2.87 2.56
CA GLY A 54 3.57 -2.62 2.58
C GLY A 54 2.94 -2.95 1.23
N ASP A 55 1.69 -2.62 0.98
CA ASP A 55 1.02 -2.96 -0.27
C ASP A 55 1.40 -1.99 -1.40
N VAL A 56 1.62 -2.52 -2.59
CA VAL A 56 1.94 -1.72 -3.80
C VAL A 56 0.86 -1.96 -4.85
N SER A 57 0.22 -0.91 -5.32
CA SER A 57 -0.64 -0.93 -6.49
C SER A 57 -0.06 -0.08 -7.61
N VAL A 58 0.08 -0.66 -8.79
CA VAL A 58 0.50 0.04 -10.01
C VAL A 58 -0.65 0.01 -11.01
N GLU A 59 -1.10 1.18 -11.46
CA GLU A 59 -2.18 1.32 -12.42
C GLU A 59 -1.73 2.13 -13.62
N ALA A 60 -2.03 1.63 -14.82
CA ALA A 60 -1.74 2.36 -16.05
C ALA A 60 -2.79 3.44 -16.32
N TRP A 61 -2.35 4.62 -16.75
CA TRP A 61 -3.19 5.73 -17.13
C TRP A 61 -2.74 6.40 -18.44
N ASP A 62 -3.50 7.38 -18.92
CA ASP A 62 -3.22 8.00 -20.21
C ASP A 62 -2.38 9.30 -20.12
N ASN A 63 -1.90 9.67 -18.93
CA ASN A 63 -1.03 10.82 -18.75
C ASN A 63 0.46 10.45 -18.95
N PRO A 64 1.28 11.37 -19.50
CA PRO A 64 2.72 11.15 -19.71
C PRO A 64 3.54 11.41 -18.44
N THR A 65 3.00 11.05 -17.27
CA THR A 65 3.65 11.24 -15.96
C THR A 65 3.54 9.98 -15.12
N VAL A 66 4.50 9.80 -14.23
CA VAL A 66 4.42 8.84 -13.13
C VAL A 66 3.96 9.60 -11.89
N GLU A 67 2.86 9.17 -11.28
CA GLU A 67 2.38 9.67 -10.00
C GLU A 67 2.62 8.60 -8.94
N VAL A 68 3.26 8.97 -7.86
CA VAL A 68 3.52 8.09 -6.71
C VAL A 68 2.85 8.69 -5.50
N MET A 69 2.01 7.93 -4.82
CA MET A 69 1.43 8.28 -3.53
C MET A 69 1.75 7.20 -2.51
N LEU A 70 2.33 7.58 -1.40
CA LEU A 70 2.51 6.74 -0.22
C LEU A 70 1.55 7.19 0.85
N THR A 71 0.85 6.24 1.47
CA THR A 71 0.00 6.45 2.63
C THR A 71 0.43 5.51 3.75
N ALA A 72 0.80 6.07 4.90
CA ALA A 72 1.11 5.33 6.11
C ALA A 72 0.03 5.59 7.17
N THR A 73 -0.63 4.55 7.64
CA THR A 73 -1.76 4.61 8.58
C THR A 73 -1.47 3.77 9.81
N SER A 74 -1.71 4.33 11.00
CA SER A 74 -1.64 3.56 12.24
C SER A 74 -2.86 2.64 12.37
N LYS A 75 -2.66 1.38 12.73
CA LYS A 75 -3.76 0.45 13.06
C LYS A 75 -4.35 0.71 14.46
N ARG A 76 -3.62 1.42 15.31
CA ARG A 76 -4.06 1.86 16.63
C ARG A 76 -4.65 3.27 16.52
N ALA A 77 -5.71 3.53 17.27
CA ALA A 77 -6.29 4.85 17.46
C ALA A 77 -5.55 5.62 18.57
N TYR A 78 -5.38 6.92 18.39
CA TYR A 78 -4.69 7.86 19.27
C TYR A 78 -5.62 8.99 19.69
N THR A 79 -5.42 9.52 20.89
CA THR A 79 -6.06 10.77 21.34
C THR A 79 -5.49 11.96 20.56
N PRO A 80 -6.21 13.10 20.50
CA PRO A 80 -5.68 14.31 19.88
C PRO A 80 -4.31 14.74 20.42
N ALA A 81 -4.06 14.58 21.72
CA ALA A 81 -2.79 14.91 22.36
C ALA A 81 -1.62 14.01 21.91
N GLU A 82 -1.88 12.74 21.58
CA GLU A 82 -0.87 11.78 21.11
C GLU A 82 -0.69 11.79 19.58
N ALA A 83 -1.64 12.38 18.85
CA ALA A 83 -1.71 12.30 17.40
C ALA A 83 -0.50 12.92 16.69
N ASP A 84 0.03 14.04 17.21
CA ASP A 84 1.16 14.75 16.56
C ASP A 84 2.45 13.93 16.65
N GLU A 85 2.72 13.31 17.78
CA GLU A 85 3.87 12.41 17.93
C GLU A 85 3.73 11.16 17.03
N ALA A 86 2.51 10.62 16.93
CA ALA A 86 2.22 9.50 16.05
C ALA A 86 2.43 9.89 14.57
N ARG A 87 1.96 11.07 14.14
CA ARG A 87 2.22 11.62 12.79
C ARG A 87 3.71 11.77 12.50
N ALA A 88 4.46 12.34 13.42
CA ALA A 88 5.90 12.53 13.26
C ALA A 88 6.67 11.21 13.10
N ARG A 89 6.20 10.13 13.74
CA ARG A 89 6.76 8.79 13.57
C ARG A 89 6.36 8.15 12.22
N LEU A 90 5.08 8.27 11.82
CA LEU A 90 4.60 7.77 10.53
C LEU A 90 5.23 8.52 9.35
N ALA A 91 5.53 9.81 9.50
CA ALA A 91 6.21 10.62 8.48
C ALA A 91 7.63 10.14 8.12
N ARG A 92 8.16 9.16 8.85
CA ARG A 92 9.44 8.49 8.51
C ARG A 92 9.29 7.39 7.47
N PHE A 93 8.07 6.96 7.18
CA PHE A 93 7.80 6.22 5.94
C PHE A 93 7.79 7.22 4.81
N ASP A 94 8.68 7.03 3.86
CA ASP A 94 8.87 7.94 2.74
C ASP A 94 9.28 7.17 1.49
N PHE A 95 9.49 7.88 0.42
CA PHE A 95 10.10 7.36 -0.79
C PHE A 95 10.95 8.45 -1.45
N ASP A 96 11.99 8.03 -2.15
CA ASP A 96 12.73 8.86 -3.09
C ASP A 96 12.23 8.55 -4.51
N ALA A 97 11.79 9.57 -5.23
CA ALA A 97 11.35 9.45 -6.61
C ALA A 97 12.10 10.46 -7.48
N LYS A 98 12.79 9.94 -8.51
CA LYS A 98 13.63 10.77 -9.37
C LYS A 98 13.63 10.28 -10.82
N ALA A 99 13.82 11.20 -11.75
CA ALA A 99 14.17 10.86 -13.11
C ALA A 99 15.64 10.40 -13.12
N ALA A 100 15.86 9.09 -13.25
CA ALA A 100 17.20 8.50 -13.30
C ALA A 100 17.86 8.74 -14.66
N SER A 101 17.06 8.81 -15.72
CA SER A 101 17.44 9.20 -17.08
C SER A 101 16.19 9.77 -17.80
N PRO A 102 16.31 10.36 -19.01
CA PRO A 102 15.14 10.85 -19.75
C PRO A 102 14.05 9.79 -20.00
N GLY A 103 14.41 8.51 -20.00
CA GLY A 103 13.49 7.39 -20.22
C GLY A 103 13.25 6.54 -18.97
N GLU A 104 13.71 6.94 -17.79
CA GLU A 104 13.56 6.13 -16.57
C GLU A 104 13.21 6.98 -15.35
N VAL A 105 12.16 6.57 -14.65
CA VAL A 105 11.79 7.06 -13.31
C VAL A 105 12.10 5.96 -12.30
N ALA A 106 12.91 6.30 -11.30
CA ALA A 106 13.22 5.41 -10.17
C ALA A 106 12.48 5.85 -8.92
N VAL A 107 11.84 4.90 -8.25
CA VAL A 107 11.15 5.06 -6.98
C VAL A 107 11.76 4.10 -5.98
N THR A 108 12.28 4.61 -4.87
CA THR A 108 12.89 3.78 -3.82
C THR A 108 12.17 4.02 -2.51
N GLY A 109 11.61 2.97 -1.92
CA GLY A 109 10.92 3.06 -0.64
C GLY A 109 11.91 3.30 0.52
N VAL A 110 11.50 4.12 1.47
CA VAL A 110 12.21 4.38 2.72
C VAL A 110 11.33 3.93 3.88
N SER A 111 11.79 2.98 4.67
CA SER A 111 11.06 2.51 5.86
C SER A 111 11.92 2.67 7.12
N PRO A 112 11.32 3.11 8.23
CA PRO A 112 12.04 3.26 9.48
C PRO A 112 12.45 1.90 10.07
N ASN A 113 13.48 1.91 10.93
CA ASN A 113 13.87 0.73 11.69
C ASN A 113 12.73 0.24 12.59
N ALA A 114 12.64 -1.07 12.78
CA ALA A 114 11.59 -1.71 13.58
C ALA A 114 11.49 -1.17 15.02
N SER A 115 12.60 -0.73 15.62
CA SER A 115 12.61 -0.13 16.96
C SER A 115 11.81 1.17 17.06
N LEU A 116 11.76 1.98 16.00
CA LEU A 116 10.99 3.23 15.95
C LEU A 116 9.48 2.99 15.85
N LEU A 117 9.09 1.76 15.49
CA LEU A 117 7.69 1.36 15.34
C LEU A 117 7.12 0.68 16.59
N ARG A 118 7.93 0.49 17.66
CA ARG A 118 7.47 -0.13 18.94
C ARG A 118 6.18 0.48 19.51
N PRO A 119 6.01 1.82 19.53
CA PRO A 119 4.78 2.43 20.02
C PRO A 119 3.53 2.07 19.23
N PHE A 120 3.68 1.63 17.98
CA PHE A 120 2.58 1.15 17.13
C PHE A 120 2.36 -0.38 17.21
N GLY A 121 3.12 -1.08 18.05
CA GLY A 121 3.13 -2.55 18.08
C GLY A 121 4.09 -3.14 17.04
N GLY A 122 5.15 -2.42 16.66
CA GLY A 122 6.10 -2.80 15.62
C GLY A 122 5.55 -2.57 14.22
N LYS A 123 6.09 -3.26 13.21
CA LYS A 123 5.62 -3.16 11.82
C LYS A 123 4.17 -3.62 11.64
N SER A 124 3.69 -4.55 12.45
CA SER A 124 2.29 -5.01 12.43
C SER A 124 1.27 -3.95 12.84
N GLY A 125 1.70 -2.91 13.55
CA GLY A 125 0.85 -1.79 14.00
C GLY A 125 0.68 -0.67 12.99
N VAL A 126 1.29 -0.78 11.80
CA VAL A 126 1.24 0.21 10.73
C VAL A 126 0.81 -0.46 9.43
N SER A 127 -0.01 0.22 8.65
CA SER A 127 -0.32 -0.13 7.27
C SER A 127 0.35 0.89 6.35
N VAL A 128 1.12 0.42 5.37
CA VAL A 128 1.73 1.27 4.35
C VAL A 128 1.22 0.83 2.98
N ARG A 129 0.83 1.80 2.17
CA ARG A 129 0.35 1.57 0.81
C ARG A 129 1.02 2.54 -0.15
N TYR A 130 1.52 1.99 -1.24
CA TYR A 130 1.98 2.74 -2.40
C TYR A 130 0.92 2.63 -3.50
N ALA A 131 0.42 3.76 -3.98
CA ALA A 131 -0.39 3.85 -5.19
C ALA A 131 0.44 4.56 -6.26
N ILE A 132 0.74 3.85 -7.34
CA ILE A 132 1.62 4.33 -8.41
C ILE A 132 0.84 4.32 -9.71
N LYS A 133 0.73 5.47 -10.37
CA LYS A 133 0.16 5.56 -11.71
C LYS A 133 1.27 5.74 -12.72
N VAL A 134 1.22 4.99 -13.80
CA VAL A 134 2.26 4.97 -14.83
C VAL A 134 1.66 5.16 -16.22
N PRO A 135 2.34 5.80 -17.17
CA PRO A 135 1.87 5.84 -18.56
C PRO A 135 1.63 4.42 -19.08
N ARG A 136 0.54 4.22 -19.82
CA ARG A 136 0.10 2.89 -20.27
C ARG A 136 1.17 2.10 -21.02
N THR A 137 1.96 2.77 -21.83
CA THR A 137 3.02 2.14 -22.64
C THR A 137 4.35 1.93 -21.91
N SER A 138 4.43 2.29 -20.62
CA SER A 138 5.66 2.13 -19.84
C SER A 138 6.00 0.66 -19.61
N SER A 139 7.30 0.38 -19.50
CA SER A 139 7.79 -0.86 -18.88
C SER A 139 7.88 -0.69 -17.37
N LEU A 140 7.66 -1.76 -16.62
CA LEU A 140 7.70 -1.79 -15.16
C LEU A 140 8.73 -2.80 -14.66
N VAL A 141 9.64 -2.36 -13.80
CA VAL A 141 10.52 -3.22 -13.00
C VAL A 141 10.24 -2.96 -11.54
N LEU A 142 9.73 -3.96 -10.82
CA LEU A 142 9.34 -3.83 -9.42
C LEU A 142 10.04 -4.88 -8.57
N ARG A 143 10.74 -4.42 -7.52
CA ARG A 143 11.40 -5.25 -6.51
C ARG A 143 10.83 -4.90 -5.15
N HIS A 144 10.09 -5.83 -4.58
CA HIS A 144 9.30 -5.65 -3.36
C HIS A 144 9.74 -6.63 -2.27
N ASP A 145 9.80 -6.16 -1.04
CA ASP A 145 10.27 -6.99 0.06
C ASP A 145 9.09 -7.73 0.73
N VAL A 146 8.08 -7.00 1.22
CA VAL A 146 6.96 -7.59 1.99
C VAL A 146 5.68 -6.82 1.77
N GLY A 147 4.61 -7.50 1.41
CA GLY A 147 3.27 -7.01 1.16
C GLY A 147 2.73 -7.52 -0.17
N ASP A 148 1.52 -7.12 -0.52
CA ASP A 148 0.90 -7.51 -1.77
C ASP A 148 1.24 -6.54 -2.89
N VAL A 149 1.41 -7.07 -4.09
CA VAL A 149 1.66 -6.30 -5.32
C VAL A 149 0.51 -6.51 -6.29
N ALA A 150 -0.11 -5.44 -6.73
CA ALA A 150 -1.12 -5.44 -7.78
C ALA A 150 -0.67 -4.55 -8.95
N VAL A 151 -0.69 -5.07 -10.17
CA VAL A 151 -0.36 -4.31 -11.38
C VAL A 151 -1.48 -4.43 -12.39
N ALA A 152 -1.98 -3.31 -12.90
CA ALA A 152 -3.09 -3.30 -13.84
C ALA A 152 -2.82 -2.41 -15.07
N GLY A 153 -3.20 -2.89 -16.24
CA GLY A 153 -3.31 -2.13 -17.49
C GLY A 153 -2.01 -1.74 -18.17
N VAL A 154 -0.83 -2.06 -17.61
CA VAL A 154 0.48 -1.78 -18.21
C VAL A 154 0.63 -2.57 -19.50
N GLN A 155 1.08 -1.92 -20.57
CA GLN A 155 1.24 -2.52 -21.92
C GLN A 155 2.69 -2.80 -22.31
N GLY A 156 3.67 -2.17 -21.65
CA GLY A 156 5.10 -2.47 -21.82
C GLY A 156 5.50 -3.75 -21.10
N ASP A 157 6.80 -4.04 -21.06
CA ASP A 157 7.35 -5.16 -20.32
C ASP A 157 7.09 -5.01 -18.81
N VAL A 158 6.83 -6.14 -18.15
CA VAL A 158 6.59 -6.17 -16.70
C VAL A 158 7.48 -7.21 -16.06
N ASP A 159 8.31 -6.78 -15.11
CA ASP A 159 9.21 -7.63 -14.32
C ASP A 159 8.99 -7.34 -12.83
N VAL A 160 8.26 -8.21 -12.15
CA VAL A 160 7.91 -8.09 -10.73
C VAL A 160 8.54 -9.20 -9.93
N ALA A 161 9.30 -8.82 -8.88
CA ALA A 161 9.76 -9.76 -7.87
C ALA A 161 9.29 -9.29 -6.48
N ASN A 162 8.73 -10.21 -5.71
CA ASN A 162 8.28 -10.02 -4.35
C ASN A 162 8.86 -11.10 -3.44
N ASP A 163 9.46 -10.72 -2.33
CA ASP A 163 10.00 -11.72 -1.40
C ASP A 163 8.88 -12.41 -0.62
N THR A 164 7.87 -11.66 -0.14
CA THR A 164 6.77 -12.24 0.64
C THR A 164 5.47 -11.47 0.42
N GLY A 165 4.42 -12.15 -0.01
CA GLY A 165 3.08 -11.63 -0.28
C GLY A 165 2.55 -12.12 -1.62
N GLU A 166 1.41 -11.62 -2.06
CA GLU A 166 0.80 -12.02 -3.32
C GLU A 166 1.14 -11.06 -4.45
N ILE A 167 1.27 -11.60 -5.67
CA ILE A 167 1.39 -10.82 -6.90
C ILE A 167 0.12 -11.04 -7.74
N ARG A 168 -0.59 -9.95 -8.03
CA ARG A 168 -1.77 -9.95 -8.90
C ARG A 168 -1.50 -9.08 -10.12
N LEU A 169 -1.43 -9.71 -11.31
CA LEU A 169 -1.21 -9.04 -12.57
C LEU A 169 -2.48 -9.09 -13.43
N LYS A 170 -3.11 -7.93 -13.63
CA LYS A 170 -4.24 -7.77 -14.55
C LYS A 170 -3.75 -6.99 -15.78
N LEU A 171 -3.27 -7.71 -16.77
CA LEU A 171 -2.53 -7.14 -17.90
C LEU A 171 -3.20 -7.49 -19.24
N PRO A 172 -3.17 -6.59 -20.25
CA PRO A 172 -3.60 -6.93 -21.58
C PRO A 172 -2.76 -8.11 -22.11
N MET A 173 -3.41 -9.19 -22.53
CA MET A 173 -2.77 -10.34 -23.11
C MET A 173 -2.97 -10.36 -24.63
N GLY A 174 -1.93 -10.71 -25.37
CA GLY A 174 -1.95 -10.80 -26.82
C GLY A 174 -1.10 -11.97 -27.32
N PRO A 175 -1.14 -12.28 -28.63
CA PRO A 175 -0.42 -13.41 -29.21
C PRO A 175 1.11 -13.32 -29.07
N GLY A 176 1.66 -12.10 -29.00
CA GLY A 176 3.10 -11.84 -28.83
C GLY A 176 3.57 -11.71 -27.39
N VAL A 177 2.75 -12.02 -26.37
CA VAL A 177 3.13 -11.89 -24.96
C VAL A 177 3.79 -13.17 -24.46
N ALA A 178 5.07 -13.08 -24.09
CA ALA A 178 5.78 -14.15 -23.38
C ALA A 178 5.56 -13.98 -21.86
N VAL A 179 5.31 -15.10 -21.17
CA VAL A 179 5.02 -15.10 -19.72
C VAL A 179 5.93 -16.09 -19.01
N GLU A 180 6.62 -15.61 -17.97
CA GLU A 180 7.37 -16.45 -17.05
C GLU A 180 6.98 -16.11 -15.61
N THR A 181 6.50 -17.11 -14.87
CA THR A 181 6.17 -16.95 -13.46
C THR A 181 6.78 -18.03 -12.62
N SER A 182 7.14 -17.69 -11.39
CA SER A 182 7.59 -18.69 -10.42
C SER A 182 7.29 -18.29 -8.99
N SER A 183 6.69 -19.21 -8.23
CA SER A 183 6.60 -19.15 -6.79
C SER A 183 7.54 -20.19 -6.19
N ARG A 184 8.30 -19.79 -5.16
CA ARG A 184 9.14 -20.75 -4.42
C ARG A 184 8.31 -21.56 -3.43
N ILE A 185 7.41 -20.88 -2.71
CA ILE A 185 6.44 -21.49 -1.80
C ILE A 185 5.11 -20.82 -2.06
N GLY A 186 4.16 -21.55 -2.68
CA GLY A 186 2.84 -21.08 -3.03
C GLY A 186 2.45 -21.42 -4.45
N ASP A 187 1.31 -20.93 -4.89
CA ASP A 187 0.65 -21.30 -6.13
C ASP A 187 0.82 -20.25 -7.23
N VAL A 188 0.60 -20.70 -8.47
CA VAL A 188 0.48 -19.85 -9.66
C VAL A 188 -0.87 -20.12 -10.30
N GLU A 189 -1.72 -19.10 -10.35
CA GLU A 189 -3.02 -19.12 -10.99
C GLU A 189 -2.96 -18.38 -12.32
N LEU A 190 -3.48 -19.01 -13.37
CA LEU A 190 -3.47 -18.48 -14.72
C LEU A 190 -4.90 -18.17 -15.18
N GLY A 191 -5.08 -16.98 -15.74
CA GLY A 191 -6.29 -16.59 -16.43
C GLY A 191 -6.59 -17.49 -17.64
N GLU A 192 -7.81 -17.40 -18.16
CA GLU A 192 -8.29 -18.25 -19.24
C GLU A 192 -7.44 -18.17 -20.51
N GLU A 193 -6.89 -16.99 -20.80
CA GLU A 193 -6.06 -16.75 -21.97
C GLU A 193 -4.74 -17.54 -22.00
N LEU A 194 -4.25 -17.97 -20.83
CA LEU A 194 -3.02 -18.74 -20.66
C LEU A 194 -3.30 -20.24 -20.41
N ARG A 195 -4.55 -20.62 -20.13
CA ARG A 195 -4.92 -22.01 -19.90
C ARG A 195 -4.66 -22.87 -21.14
N GLY A 196 -3.98 -23.98 -20.93
CA GLY A 196 -3.62 -24.88 -22.02
C GLY A 196 -2.47 -24.41 -22.92
N LYS A 197 -1.88 -23.23 -22.63
CA LYS A 197 -0.68 -22.73 -23.29
C LYS A 197 0.54 -22.91 -22.39
N GLY A 198 1.72 -23.04 -23.00
CA GLY A 198 2.99 -23.08 -22.28
C GLY A 198 3.22 -24.35 -21.46
N THR A 199 4.16 -24.26 -20.52
CA THR A 199 4.60 -25.38 -19.68
C THR A 199 4.42 -25.01 -18.22
N PHE A 200 3.64 -25.82 -17.51
CA PHE A 200 3.46 -25.73 -16.06
C PHE A 200 4.29 -26.81 -15.37
N LYS A 201 5.18 -26.41 -14.46
CA LYS A 201 6.04 -27.33 -13.70
C LYS A 201 5.87 -27.10 -12.21
N ARG A 202 5.62 -28.18 -11.48
CA ARG A 202 5.72 -28.17 -10.02
C ARG A 202 7.20 -28.16 -9.63
N ARG A 203 7.58 -27.24 -8.75
CA ARG A 203 8.96 -27.09 -8.30
C ARG A 203 9.07 -27.56 -6.85
N ALA A 204 9.85 -28.60 -6.63
CA ALA A 204 9.95 -29.29 -5.34
C ALA A 204 8.56 -29.69 -4.82
N LEU A 205 8.32 -29.64 -3.49
CA LEU A 205 7.06 -30.07 -2.89
C LEU A 205 6.00 -28.96 -2.82
N VAL A 206 6.38 -27.68 -2.94
CA VAL A 206 5.54 -26.54 -2.53
C VAL A 206 5.59 -25.33 -3.47
N GLY A 207 6.32 -25.38 -4.57
CA GLY A 207 6.47 -24.26 -5.49
C GLY A 207 6.01 -24.58 -6.91
N HIS A 208 5.69 -23.54 -7.67
CA HIS A 208 5.21 -23.67 -9.04
C HIS A 208 5.98 -22.73 -9.99
N ARG A 209 6.13 -23.17 -11.25
CA ARG A 209 6.64 -22.36 -12.35
C ARG A 209 5.76 -22.56 -13.57
N PHE A 210 5.45 -21.46 -14.23
CA PHE A 210 4.82 -21.46 -15.53
C PHE A 210 5.68 -20.68 -16.52
N SER A 211 5.76 -21.16 -17.75
CA SER A 211 6.42 -20.47 -18.86
C SER A 211 5.63 -20.66 -20.16
N TYR A 212 5.39 -19.57 -20.84
CA TYR A 212 4.81 -19.51 -22.17
C TYR A 212 5.66 -18.60 -23.04
N GLN A 213 6.13 -19.10 -24.19
CA GLN A 213 6.94 -18.41 -25.15
C GLN A 213 6.27 -18.51 -26.53
N PRO A 214 5.71 -17.43 -27.09
CA PRO A 214 5.22 -17.43 -28.47
C PRO A 214 6.39 -17.48 -29.46
N ALA A 215 6.10 -17.79 -30.72
CA ALA A 215 7.12 -17.89 -31.77
C ALA A 215 7.85 -16.56 -32.03
N ALA A 216 7.14 -15.44 -31.90
CA ALA A 216 7.70 -14.08 -32.01
C ALA A 216 7.25 -13.29 -30.80
N PRO A 217 8.03 -13.24 -29.71
CA PRO A 217 7.69 -12.46 -28.53
C PRO A 217 7.93 -10.97 -28.79
N GLU A 218 6.90 -10.16 -28.54
CA GLU A 218 6.95 -8.70 -28.64
C GLU A 218 7.00 -8.05 -27.25
N ARG A 219 6.54 -8.77 -26.21
CA ARG A 219 6.42 -8.30 -24.85
C ARG A 219 6.70 -9.41 -23.86
N HIS A 220 7.31 -9.05 -22.72
CA HIS A 220 7.65 -10.01 -21.68
C HIS A 220 6.98 -9.66 -20.35
N ILE A 221 6.35 -10.65 -19.74
CA ILE A 221 5.81 -10.58 -18.38
C ILE A 221 6.57 -11.58 -17.53
N LYS A 222 7.28 -11.08 -16.52
CA LYS A 222 7.98 -11.90 -15.52
C LYS A 222 7.42 -11.61 -14.15
N ALA A 223 7.09 -12.66 -13.39
CA ALA A 223 6.66 -12.53 -12.01
C ALA A 223 7.32 -13.61 -11.16
N HIS A 224 7.97 -13.17 -10.10
CA HIS A 224 8.61 -14.06 -9.14
C HIS A 224 8.16 -13.73 -7.72
N VAL A 225 7.79 -14.76 -6.94
CA VAL A 225 7.52 -14.62 -5.51
C VAL A 225 8.31 -15.64 -4.70
N GLY A 226 8.89 -15.19 -3.59
CA GLY A 226 9.55 -16.07 -2.64
C GLY A 226 8.54 -16.92 -1.86
N ILE A 227 7.65 -16.27 -1.11
CA ILE A 227 6.58 -16.90 -0.33
C ILE A 227 5.27 -16.18 -0.66
N GLY A 228 4.31 -16.88 -1.29
CA GLY A 228 3.02 -16.35 -1.70
C GLY A 228 2.55 -16.85 -3.05
N GLY A 229 1.41 -16.35 -3.51
CA GLY A 229 0.79 -16.71 -4.78
C GLY A 229 1.06 -15.68 -5.88
N ILE A 230 0.89 -16.13 -7.14
CA ILE A 230 0.88 -15.28 -8.33
C ILE A 230 -0.41 -15.54 -9.08
N THR A 231 -1.18 -14.50 -9.35
CA THR A 231 -2.38 -14.58 -10.21
C THR A 231 -2.15 -13.68 -11.42
N ILE A 232 -2.37 -14.20 -12.63
CA ILE A 232 -2.31 -13.46 -13.90
C ILE A 232 -3.62 -13.61 -14.65
N SER A 233 -4.20 -12.46 -15.02
CA SER A 233 -5.45 -12.38 -15.76
C SER A 233 -5.42 -11.24 -16.78
#